data_f08821aa50459f7a62699bc232579bad
#
_entry.id   f08821aa50459f7a62699bc232579bad
#
_cell.length_a   1.000
_cell.length_b   1.000
_cell.length_c   1.000
_cell.angle_alpha   90.00
_cell.angle_beta   90.00
_cell.angle_gamma   90.00
#
_symmetry.space_group_name_H-M   'P 1'
#
loop_
_entity.id
_entity.type
_entity.pdbx_description
1 polymer ?
#
loop_
_entity_poly.entity_id
_entity_poly.type
_entity_poly.pdbx_seq_one_letter_code
_entity_poly.pdbx_strand_id
1 'polypeptide(L)'
;MVNIIVAVGNYYAEKGYAIGKNGGIPWRCPQDMKWFKDTTIGHAVIMGRKTFDSLKKPLKDRINIVVTSKDIVTNSEEKVYTAKSVEEAISLAKSLTMNDIFIVGGASIYKYALEHNLVDKIYIDYLSETVENADAFFPLFQSNYSWEEIGDTVEILKGKAYAKEYVKLKGKNNNVDNQYLNLVNEIIEHGEVKDTRAGKTRSLFGKQLRFNLKEGLPMLTTKKMFSKGVIHELLWFIKGDTNIKYLIDNGVHIWDDDAYRYFLDIREKAYGPVNVESETVISKEEFLEGVKQQIRWEDIGYTWGDLNKVYGYQWTKWGGHNQIEEVIETLKKNPNDRRMIISAWNVGDISDMALPPCHFCCQFYTKKMTEEERWNYFETHMLKEDNEEGRYNLFVSRGENYLKGSLVAYLDRMNVPSRKLSCMWNMRSNDVCCGLPFNIMSYALLTHMVAQCANMDVDELIFNGGDVHIYENHVKIFKDEQSKRHPKLYALPTLKLNQQIKNINDFTYDDIKIEGYQSYSKINYPLNVGL
;
A
#
# COMPACT_ATOMS: atom_id res chain seq x y z
N MET A 1 2.02 17.10 1.81
CA MET A 1 1.85 17.06 0.33
C MET A 1 2.38 18.36 -0.29
N VAL A 2 2.67 18.35 -1.60
CA VAL A 2 2.99 19.55 -2.37
C VAL A 2 1.75 19.95 -3.17
N ASN A 3 1.20 21.09 -2.86
CA ASN A 3 -0.07 21.56 -3.40
C ASN A 3 0.12 22.83 -4.23
N ILE A 4 -0.74 23.05 -5.22
CA ILE A 4 -0.96 24.36 -5.83
C ILE A 4 -2.22 24.97 -5.23
N ILE A 5 -2.22 26.29 -5.01
CA ILE A 5 -3.42 27.09 -4.75
C ILE A 5 -3.43 28.30 -5.66
N VAL A 6 -4.53 28.50 -6.38
CA VAL A 6 -4.66 29.53 -7.41
C VAL A 6 -6.09 30.00 -7.58
N ALA A 7 -6.28 31.31 -7.74
CA ALA A 7 -7.53 31.89 -8.22
C ALA A 7 -7.40 32.15 -9.73
N VAL A 8 -8.45 31.84 -10.48
CA VAL A 8 -8.46 31.95 -11.96
C VAL A 8 -9.71 32.68 -12.44
N GLY A 9 -9.52 33.49 -13.49
CA GLY A 9 -10.60 34.11 -14.24
C GLY A 9 -10.98 33.30 -15.48
N ASN A 10 -11.45 33.99 -16.51
CA ASN A 10 -11.89 33.37 -17.75
C ASN A 10 -10.82 32.54 -18.47
N TYR A 11 -11.29 31.54 -19.19
CA TYR A 11 -10.47 30.64 -19.98
C TYR A 11 -10.04 31.26 -21.32
N TYR A 12 -8.78 31.06 -21.69
CA TYR A 12 -8.21 31.37 -22.99
C TYR A 12 -7.79 30.08 -23.70
N ALA A 13 -8.27 29.85 -24.92
CA ALA A 13 -7.85 28.71 -25.71
C ALA A 13 -6.32 28.65 -25.84
N GLU A 14 -5.72 27.47 -25.73
CA GLU A 14 -4.28 27.18 -25.82
C GLU A 14 -3.40 27.82 -24.73
N LYS A 15 -3.87 28.80 -23.97
CA LYS A 15 -3.10 29.47 -22.91
C LYS A 15 -3.46 29.02 -21.50
N GLY A 16 -4.71 28.59 -21.27
CA GLY A 16 -5.24 28.24 -19.96
C GLY A 16 -6.09 29.33 -19.33
N TYR A 17 -6.16 29.38 -18.03
CA TYR A 17 -6.99 30.32 -17.27
C TYR A 17 -6.23 31.60 -16.93
N ALA A 18 -6.85 32.75 -17.10
CA ALA A 18 -6.25 34.04 -16.72
C ALA A 18 -5.99 34.11 -15.22
N ILE A 19 -4.77 34.51 -14.81
CA ILE A 19 -4.40 34.71 -13.39
C ILE A 19 -3.76 36.07 -13.14
N GLY A 20 -3.40 36.82 -14.19
CA GLY A 20 -2.73 38.11 -14.06
C GLY A 20 -2.83 39.02 -15.26
N LYS A 21 -2.65 40.32 -15.00
CA LYS A 21 -2.52 41.37 -15.99
C LYS A 21 -1.60 42.47 -15.47
N ASN A 22 -0.64 42.89 -16.28
CA ASN A 22 0.32 43.97 -15.94
C ASN A 22 1.05 43.72 -14.60
N GLY A 23 1.42 42.46 -14.33
CA GLY A 23 2.16 42.05 -13.11
C GLY A 23 1.33 42.01 -11.83
N GLY A 24 0.01 42.14 -11.89
CA GLY A 24 -0.88 42.09 -10.72
C GLY A 24 -2.06 41.13 -10.91
N ILE A 25 -2.80 40.86 -9.84
CA ILE A 25 -4.07 40.15 -9.87
C ILE A 25 -5.15 41.10 -10.38
N PRO A 26 -5.87 40.77 -11.47
CA PRO A 26 -6.73 41.72 -12.18
C PRO A 26 -8.11 41.93 -11.54
N TRP A 27 -8.42 41.24 -10.47
CA TRP A 27 -9.70 41.33 -9.74
C TRP A 27 -9.50 41.66 -8.26
N ARG A 28 -10.61 41.97 -7.60
CA ARG A 28 -10.65 42.16 -6.15
C ARG A 28 -11.78 41.32 -5.56
N CYS A 29 -11.41 40.19 -4.96
CA CYS A 29 -12.34 39.29 -4.27
C CYS A 29 -11.84 39.04 -2.83
N PRO A 30 -12.36 39.77 -1.81
CA PRO A 30 -11.94 39.58 -0.42
C PRO A 30 -12.20 38.18 0.12
N GLN A 31 -13.23 37.48 -0.39
CA GLN A 31 -13.61 36.13 0.01
C GLN A 31 -12.59 35.10 -0.48
N ASP A 32 -12.11 35.23 -1.75
CA ASP A 32 -11.00 34.44 -2.28
C ASP A 32 -9.72 34.66 -1.46
N MET A 33 -9.39 35.92 -1.17
CA MET A 33 -8.23 36.24 -0.32
C MET A 33 -8.33 35.63 1.09
N LYS A 34 -9.52 35.58 1.65
CA LYS A 34 -9.78 34.94 2.93
C LYS A 34 -9.60 33.42 2.81
N TRP A 35 -10.18 32.80 1.80
CA TRP A 35 -10.04 31.36 1.53
C TRP A 35 -8.57 30.98 1.31
N PHE A 36 -7.83 31.72 0.50
CA PHE A 36 -6.38 31.56 0.32
C PHE A 36 -5.62 31.62 1.64
N LYS A 37 -5.93 32.63 2.47
CA LYS A 37 -5.30 32.79 3.79
C LYS A 37 -5.61 31.59 4.68
N ASP A 38 -6.87 31.21 4.81
CA ASP A 38 -7.32 30.15 5.73
C ASP A 38 -6.75 28.77 5.30
N THR A 39 -6.58 28.54 4.00
CA THR A 39 -6.01 27.30 3.44
C THR A 39 -4.49 27.23 3.63
N THR A 40 -3.76 28.36 3.59
CA THR A 40 -2.30 28.37 3.58
C THR A 40 -1.64 28.73 4.92
N ILE A 41 -2.41 29.18 5.92
CA ILE A 41 -1.87 29.59 7.23
C ILE A 41 -1.22 28.38 7.94
N GLY A 42 -0.05 28.62 8.56
CA GLY A 42 0.72 27.56 9.24
C GLY A 42 1.55 26.67 8.30
N HIS A 43 1.50 26.89 7.00
CA HIS A 43 2.17 26.07 5.98
C HIS A 43 3.38 26.81 5.35
N ALA A 44 4.17 26.07 4.57
CA ALA A 44 5.16 26.66 3.70
C ALA A 44 4.50 27.11 2.39
N VAL A 45 4.87 28.31 1.91
CA VAL A 45 4.41 28.86 0.63
C VAL A 45 5.61 29.13 -0.28
N ILE A 46 5.55 28.57 -1.50
CA ILE A 46 6.60 28.73 -2.52
C ILE A 46 6.09 29.65 -3.62
N MET A 47 6.86 30.67 -3.95
CA MET A 47 6.51 31.64 -4.99
C MET A 47 7.70 32.12 -5.77
N GLY A 48 7.47 32.56 -7.00
CA GLY A 48 8.51 33.21 -7.81
C GLY A 48 8.78 34.64 -7.35
N ARG A 49 9.97 35.15 -7.70
CA ARG A 49 10.43 36.50 -7.33
C ARG A 49 9.43 37.61 -7.66
N LYS A 50 8.86 37.64 -8.87
CA LYS A 50 7.88 38.66 -9.26
C LYS A 50 6.62 38.65 -8.40
N THR A 51 6.16 37.46 -8.00
CA THR A 51 5.02 37.29 -7.10
C THR A 51 5.37 37.84 -5.72
N PHE A 52 6.55 37.50 -5.19
CA PHE A 52 7.00 38.02 -3.90
C PHE A 52 7.09 39.55 -3.90
N ASP A 53 7.70 40.13 -4.95
CA ASP A 53 7.85 41.59 -5.07
C ASP A 53 6.51 42.33 -5.20
N SER A 54 5.46 41.66 -5.69
CA SER A 54 4.09 42.20 -5.73
C SER A 54 3.41 42.25 -4.37
N LEU A 55 3.91 41.50 -3.39
CA LEU A 55 3.42 41.53 -2.01
C LEU A 55 4.01 42.73 -1.29
N LYS A 56 3.18 43.47 -0.56
CA LYS A 56 3.67 44.59 0.26
C LYS A 56 4.51 44.13 1.45
N LYS A 57 4.26 42.92 1.95
CA LYS A 57 4.94 42.25 3.07
C LYS A 57 4.89 40.73 2.86
N PRO A 58 5.83 39.98 3.44
CA PRO A 58 5.76 38.52 3.47
C PRO A 58 4.41 38.03 4.04
N LEU A 59 3.96 36.87 3.58
CA LEU A 59 2.72 36.29 4.06
C LEU A 59 2.88 35.87 5.53
N LYS A 60 2.16 36.55 6.41
CA LYS A 60 2.23 36.34 7.85
C LYS A 60 1.78 34.92 8.26
N ASP A 61 2.42 34.38 9.29
CA ASP A 61 2.16 33.04 9.86
C ASP A 61 2.38 31.90 8.87
N ARG A 62 3.30 32.06 7.89
CA ARG A 62 3.70 31.11 6.87
C ARG A 62 5.20 31.12 6.69
N ILE A 63 5.77 29.99 6.22
CA ILE A 63 7.18 29.93 5.79
C ILE A 63 7.20 30.38 4.34
N ASN A 64 7.76 31.56 4.03
CA ASN A 64 7.82 32.11 2.69
C ASN A 64 9.13 31.67 2.00
N ILE A 65 9.04 30.96 0.88
CA ILE A 65 10.19 30.51 0.10
C ILE A 65 10.10 31.11 -1.30
N VAL A 66 11.11 31.91 -1.67
CA VAL A 66 11.12 32.62 -2.94
C VAL A 66 12.09 31.95 -3.91
N VAL A 67 11.57 31.48 -5.04
CA VAL A 67 12.41 30.92 -6.11
C VAL A 67 13.02 32.05 -6.92
N THR A 68 14.36 32.18 -6.84
CA THR A 68 15.09 33.27 -7.49
C THR A 68 16.57 32.92 -7.66
N SER A 69 17.20 33.42 -8.75
CA SER A 69 18.66 33.40 -8.96
C SER A 69 19.36 34.60 -8.37
N LYS A 70 18.62 35.60 -7.85
CA LYS A 70 19.19 36.84 -7.28
C LYS A 70 19.14 36.75 -5.76
N ASP A 71 20.15 37.33 -5.11
CA ASP A 71 20.16 37.45 -3.67
C ASP A 71 18.99 38.32 -3.19
N ILE A 72 18.31 37.87 -2.20
CA ILE A 72 17.29 38.61 -1.43
C ILE A 72 17.81 38.66 0.00
N VAL A 73 17.60 39.77 0.68
CA VAL A 73 17.81 39.82 2.13
C VAL A 73 16.84 38.84 2.77
N THR A 74 17.36 37.70 3.18
CA THR A 74 16.58 36.67 3.91
C THR A 74 16.44 37.12 5.36
N ASN A 75 15.22 37.07 5.89
CA ASN A 75 14.95 37.38 7.29
C ASN A 75 14.35 36.15 7.95
N SER A 76 15.13 35.50 8.81
CA SER A 76 14.70 34.32 9.55
C SER A 76 13.61 34.64 10.57
N GLU A 77 13.56 35.85 11.11
CA GLU A 77 12.51 36.28 12.03
C GLU A 77 11.16 36.41 11.30
N GLU A 78 11.16 36.84 10.04
CA GLU A 78 9.98 36.91 9.18
C GLU A 78 9.70 35.60 8.43
N LYS A 79 10.51 34.54 8.65
CA LYS A 79 10.43 33.24 7.96
C LYS A 79 10.45 33.37 6.43
N VAL A 80 11.37 34.18 5.91
CA VAL A 80 11.61 34.36 4.47
C VAL A 80 12.92 33.68 4.09
N TYR A 81 12.83 32.80 3.08
CA TYR A 81 13.93 31.98 2.58
C TYR A 81 14.01 32.08 1.06
N THR A 82 15.15 31.72 0.48
CA THR A 82 15.37 31.69 -0.98
C THR A 82 15.80 30.30 -1.44
N ALA A 83 15.44 29.95 -2.67
CA ALA A 83 15.88 28.75 -3.36
C ALA A 83 16.15 29.07 -4.84
N LYS A 84 17.07 28.34 -5.50
CA LYS A 84 17.42 28.54 -6.89
C LYS A 84 16.49 27.83 -7.87
N SER A 85 15.80 26.78 -7.40
CA SER A 85 14.83 26.02 -8.20
C SER A 85 13.58 25.68 -7.38
N VAL A 86 12.54 25.18 -8.05
CA VAL A 86 11.31 24.71 -7.39
C VAL A 86 11.59 23.48 -6.55
N GLU A 87 12.44 22.56 -7.01
CA GLU A 87 12.86 21.36 -6.29
C GLU A 87 13.62 21.69 -5.01
N GLU A 88 14.56 22.65 -5.10
CA GLU A 88 15.29 23.15 -3.94
C GLU A 88 14.34 23.80 -2.93
N ALA A 89 13.37 24.59 -3.39
CA ALA A 89 12.34 25.19 -2.56
C ALA A 89 11.48 24.15 -1.84
N ILE A 90 11.07 23.09 -2.55
CA ILE A 90 10.30 21.97 -1.97
C ILE A 90 11.16 21.22 -0.94
N SER A 91 12.43 20.96 -1.25
CA SER A 91 13.36 20.27 -0.33
C SER A 91 13.60 21.09 0.94
N LEU A 92 13.79 22.40 0.79
CA LEU A 92 13.93 23.32 1.90
C LEU A 92 12.64 23.39 2.75
N ALA A 93 11.47 23.49 2.12
CA ALA A 93 10.19 23.46 2.83
C ALA A 93 10.04 22.19 3.67
N LYS A 94 10.36 21.00 3.13
CA LYS A 94 10.31 19.72 3.84
C LYS A 94 11.26 19.66 5.03
N SER A 95 12.37 20.37 5.02
CA SER A 95 13.30 20.46 6.16
C SER A 95 12.82 21.42 7.26
N LEU A 96 11.97 22.39 6.91
CA LEU A 96 11.48 23.42 7.83
C LEU A 96 10.12 23.10 8.47
N THR A 97 9.33 22.22 7.85
CA THR A 97 8.00 21.88 8.35
C THR A 97 7.55 20.47 7.96
N MET A 98 6.75 19.84 8.81
CA MET A 98 6.03 18.59 8.50
C MET A 98 4.65 18.85 7.88
N ASN A 99 4.22 20.11 7.80
CA ASN A 99 2.93 20.50 7.22
C ASN A 99 2.97 20.48 5.69
N ASP A 100 1.81 20.66 5.07
CA ASP A 100 1.70 20.77 3.62
C ASP A 100 2.46 21.98 3.07
N ILE A 101 2.85 21.89 1.80
CA ILE A 101 3.59 22.92 1.06
C ILE A 101 2.66 23.42 -0.04
N PHE A 102 2.52 24.73 -0.16
CA PHE A 102 1.70 25.37 -1.17
C PHE A 102 2.53 26.17 -2.17
N ILE A 103 2.45 25.85 -3.45
CA ILE A 103 2.94 26.67 -4.54
C ILE A 103 1.87 27.71 -4.86
N VAL A 104 2.21 28.99 -4.71
CA VAL A 104 1.27 30.12 -4.77
C VAL A 104 1.52 31.07 -5.96
N GLY A 105 2.37 30.65 -6.88
CA GLY A 105 2.58 31.38 -8.14
C GLY A 105 3.99 31.94 -8.36
N GLY A 106 4.22 32.68 -9.47
CA GLY A 106 3.29 32.97 -10.57
C GLY A 106 3.31 31.92 -11.68
N ALA A 107 2.83 32.34 -12.84
CA ALA A 107 2.58 31.47 -13.99
C ALA A 107 3.74 30.52 -14.34
N SER A 108 4.99 31.01 -14.34
CA SER A 108 6.16 30.17 -14.64
C SER A 108 6.41 29.09 -13.61
N ILE A 109 6.16 29.40 -12.32
CA ILE A 109 6.34 28.44 -11.22
C ILE A 109 5.25 27.37 -11.28
N TYR A 110 3.99 27.76 -11.51
CA TYR A 110 2.88 26.81 -11.72
C TYR A 110 3.15 25.87 -12.90
N LYS A 111 3.54 26.45 -14.04
CA LYS A 111 3.83 25.69 -15.26
C LYS A 111 4.94 24.66 -14.99
N TYR A 112 6.06 25.12 -14.44
CA TYR A 112 7.20 24.26 -14.15
C TYR A 112 6.82 23.12 -13.20
N ALA A 113 6.13 23.43 -12.10
CA ALA A 113 5.72 22.44 -11.11
C ALA A 113 4.79 21.35 -11.67
N LEU A 114 3.89 21.71 -12.59
CA LEU A 114 2.99 20.78 -13.26
C LEU A 114 3.71 19.92 -14.30
N GLU A 115 4.57 20.52 -15.14
CA GLU A 115 5.33 19.83 -16.19
C GLU A 115 6.34 18.83 -15.60
N HIS A 116 6.95 19.14 -14.45
CA HIS A 116 7.91 18.26 -13.75
C HIS A 116 7.27 17.34 -12.71
N ASN A 117 5.94 17.23 -12.71
CA ASN A 117 5.20 16.31 -11.83
C ASN A 117 5.46 16.50 -10.31
N LEU A 118 5.73 17.74 -9.87
CA LEU A 118 6.07 18.05 -8.50
C LEU A 118 4.86 18.24 -7.57
N VAL A 119 3.63 18.24 -8.12
CA VAL A 119 2.39 18.61 -7.43
C VAL A 119 1.53 17.39 -7.15
N ASP A 120 0.98 17.30 -5.94
CA ASP A 120 0.07 16.24 -5.48
C ASP A 120 -1.40 16.64 -5.57
N LYS A 121 -1.72 17.94 -5.29
CA LYS A 121 -3.09 18.46 -5.25
C LYS A 121 -3.17 19.90 -5.74
N ILE A 122 -4.28 20.26 -6.35
CA ILE A 122 -4.54 21.61 -6.85
C ILE A 122 -5.84 22.12 -6.23
N TYR A 123 -5.77 23.29 -5.62
CA TYR A 123 -6.89 24.08 -5.11
C TYR A 123 -7.13 25.23 -6.07
N ILE A 124 -8.29 25.28 -6.72
CA ILE A 124 -8.62 26.33 -7.70
C ILE A 124 -9.87 27.06 -7.25
N ASP A 125 -9.80 28.38 -7.15
CA ASP A 125 -10.98 29.25 -7.09
C ASP A 125 -11.29 29.79 -8.48
N TYR A 126 -12.43 29.41 -9.03
CA TYR A 126 -12.96 29.90 -10.32
C TYR A 126 -13.80 31.14 -10.09
N LEU A 127 -13.29 32.27 -10.52
CA LEU A 127 -14.00 33.57 -10.46
C LEU A 127 -14.74 33.85 -11.76
N SER A 128 -15.96 34.35 -11.66
CA SER A 128 -16.77 34.79 -12.81
C SER A 128 -16.29 36.13 -13.40
N GLU A 129 -14.99 36.39 -13.35
CA GLU A 129 -14.37 37.63 -13.83
C GLU A 129 -13.80 37.43 -15.24
N THR A 130 -14.14 38.37 -16.14
CA THR A 130 -13.54 38.40 -17.47
C THR A 130 -12.36 39.36 -17.51
N VAL A 131 -11.18 38.80 -17.71
CA VAL A 131 -9.94 39.57 -17.80
C VAL A 131 -9.57 39.76 -19.25
N GLU A 132 -9.87 40.92 -19.82
CA GLU A 132 -9.43 41.27 -21.16
C GLU A 132 -7.92 41.51 -21.21
N ASN A 133 -7.26 40.97 -22.25
CA ASN A 133 -5.79 41.09 -22.44
C ASN A 133 -4.98 40.62 -21.23
N ALA A 134 -5.32 39.45 -20.65
CA ALA A 134 -4.50 38.79 -19.64
C ALA A 134 -3.11 38.46 -20.21
N ASP A 135 -2.07 38.61 -19.38
CA ASP A 135 -0.66 38.35 -19.73
C ASP A 135 -0.01 37.23 -18.88
N ALA A 136 -0.71 36.74 -17.86
CA ALA A 136 -0.29 35.61 -17.07
C ALA A 136 -1.42 34.56 -16.96
N PHE A 137 -1.06 33.28 -17.14
CA PHE A 137 -2.02 32.19 -17.23
C PHE A 137 -1.66 31.01 -16.33
N PHE A 138 -2.65 30.38 -15.74
CA PHE A 138 -2.55 29.06 -15.15
C PHE A 138 -2.73 28.01 -16.25
N PRO A 139 -1.77 27.09 -16.45
CA PRO A 139 -1.80 26.18 -17.59
C PRO A 139 -2.92 25.15 -17.49
N LEU A 140 -3.30 24.61 -18.63
CA LEU A 140 -4.23 23.47 -18.70
C LEU A 140 -3.56 22.24 -18.08
N PHE A 141 -4.16 21.69 -17.06
CA PHE A 141 -3.68 20.49 -16.37
C PHE A 141 -4.60 19.28 -16.55
N GLN A 142 -5.86 19.51 -16.90
CA GLN A 142 -6.90 18.47 -17.04
C GLN A 142 -6.76 17.60 -18.29
N SER A 143 -5.95 18.02 -19.27
CA SER A 143 -5.83 17.36 -20.58
C SER A 143 -5.10 16.03 -20.55
N ASN A 144 -4.39 15.68 -19.48
CA ASN A 144 -3.57 14.47 -19.41
C ASN A 144 -4.15 13.34 -18.54
N TYR A 145 -5.46 13.35 -18.25
CA TYR A 145 -6.21 12.31 -17.51
C TYR A 145 -5.62 11.86 -16.16
N SER A 146 -4.64 12.58 -15.64
CA SER A 146 -3.98 12.24 -14.37
C SER A 146 -4.54 13.02 -13.17
N TRP A 147 -5.51 13.90 -13.40
CA TRP A 147 -6.13 14.72 -12.37
C TRP A 147 -7.61 14.43 -12.27
N GLU A 148 -8.12 14.29 -11.04
CA GLU A 148 -9.54 14.07 -10.76
C GLU A 148 -10.03 15.08 -9.73
N GLU A 149 -11.22 15.64 -9.97
CA GLU A 149 -11.93 16.52 -9.05
C GLU A 149 -12.38 15.71 -7.82
N ILE A 150 -12.13 16.22 -6.63
CA ILE A 150 -12.50 15.57 -5.37
C ILE A 150 -13.28 16.52 -4.48
N GLY A 151 -14.19 15.93 -3.67
CA GLY A 151 -15.03 16.69 -2.75
C GLY A 151 -16.11 17.52 -3.46
N ASP A 152 -16.85 18.28 -2.66
CA ASP A 152 -17.89 19.15 -3.15
C ASP A 152 -17.34 20.50 -3.63
N THR A 153 -17.96 21.09 -4.65
CA THR A 153 -17.67 22.46 -5.05
C THR A 153 -18.08 23.41 -3.92
N VAL A 154 -17.13 24.19 -3.40
CA VAL A 154 -17.38 25.14 -2.33
C VAL A 154 -17.71 26.51 -2.92
N GLU A 155 -18.91 27.04 -2.67
CA GLU A 155 -19.26 28.39 -3.07
C GLU A 155 -18.57 29.40 -2.14
N ILE A 156 -17.55 30.11 -2.63
CA ILE A 156 -16.79 31.13 -1.89
C ILE A 156 -17.52 32.47 -1.87
N LEU A 157 -18.09 32.84 -3.00
CA LEU A 157 -18.92 34.04 -3.17
C LEU A 157 -20.11 33.72 -4.07
N LYS A 158 -21.31 33.90 -3.53
CA LYS A 158 -22.57 33.52 -4.18
C LYS A 158 -22.65 33.97 -5.63
N GLY A 159 -22.74 32.98 -6.55
CA GLY A 159 -22.84 33.16 -7.98
C GLY A 159 -21.59 33.75 -8.67
N LYS A 160 -20.45 33.94 -7.93
CA LYS A 160 -19.27 34.63 -8.47
C LYS A 160 -17.94 33.93 -8.25
N ALA A 161 -17.79 33.09 -7.23
CA ALA A 161 -16.54 32.41 -6.95
C ALA A 161 -16.79 31.02 -6.37
N TYR A 162 -16.14 30.01 -6.96
CA TYR A 162 -16.30 28.60 -6.59
C TYR A 162 -14.94 27.91 -6.49
N ALA A 163 -14.62 27.35 -5.33
CA ALA A 163 -13.43 26.55 -5.17
C ALA A 163 -13.68 25.08 -5.50
N LYS A 164 -12.72 24.49 -6.17
CA LYS A 164 -12.64 23.07 -6.49
C LYS A 164 -11.26 22.53 -6.15
N GLU A 165 -11.23 21.26 -5.80
CA GLU A 165 -10.00 20.55 -5.48
C GLU A 165 -9.75 19.41 -6.47
N TYR A 166 -8.51 19.28 -6.93
CA TYR A 166 -8.09 18.22 -7.84
C TYR A 166 -6.90 17.47 -7.25
N VAL A 167 -6.94 16.14 -7.28
CA VAL A 167 -5.82 15.30 -6.88
C VAL A 167 -5.19 14.64 -8.09
N LYS A 168 -3.86 14.49 -8.03
CA LYS A 168 -3.13 13.73 -9.03
C LYS A 168 -3.22 12.25 -8.71
N LEU A 169 -3.75 11.47 -9.65
CA LEU A 169 -3.86 10.03 -9.54
C LEU A 169 -2.49 9.37 -9.80
N LYS A 170 -1.77 9.02 -8.75
CA LYS A 170 -0.51 8.27 -8.82
C LYS A 170 -0.74 6.78 -9.01
N GLY A 171 -1.92 6.30 -8.59
CA GLY A 171 -2.33 4.91 -8.62
C GLY A 171 -3.29 4.57 -9.77
N LYS A 172 -3.13 5.15 -10.98
CA LYS A 172 -4.03 4.91 -12.11
C LYS A 172 -4.25 3.42 -12.39
N ASN A 173 -3.22 2.60 -12.23
CA ASN A 173 -3.27 1.16 -12.41
C ASN A 173 -3.59 0.40 -11.10
N ASN A 174 -3.70 1.09 -9.94
CA ASN A 174 -4.05 0.45 -8.68
C ASN A 174 -5.52 0.00 -8.71
N ASN A 175 -5.72 -1.29 -8.96
CA ASN A 175 -7.05 -1.91 -8.92
C ASN A 175 -7.33 -2.65 -7.59
N VAL A 176 -6.36 -2.68 -6.67
CA VAL A 176 -6.47 -3.41 -5.39
C VAL A 176 -7.51 -2.75 -4.49
N ASP A 177 -7.37 -1.45 -4.24
CA ASP A 177 -8.31 -0.70 -3.40
C ASP A 177 -9.72 -0.66 -4.00
N ASN A 178 -9.86 -0.54 -5.32
CA ASN A 178 -11.17 -0.58 -5.98
C ASN A 178 -11.88 -1.91 -5.75
N GLN A 179 -11.22 -3.03 -5.99
CA GLN A 179 -11.81 -4.35 -5.77
C GLN A 179 -12.19 -4.54 -4.30
N TYR A 180 -11.31 -4.11 -3.38
CA TYR A 180 -11.56 -4.19 -1.95
C TYR A 180 -12.78 -3.35 -1.52
N LEU A 181 -12.82 -2.06 -1.88
CA LEU A 181 -13.93 -1.17 -1.52
C LEU A 181 -15.27 -1.65 -2.11
N ASN A 182 -15.26 -2.13 -3.36
CA ASN A 182 -16.45 -2.68 -4.00
C ASN A 182 -16.96 -3.93 -3.26
N LEU A 183 -16.06 -4.84 -2.87
CA LEU A 183 -16.44 -6.03 -2.08
C LEU A 183 -17.07 -5.63 -0.74
N VAL A 184 -16.46 -4.69 -0.01
CA VAL A 184 -16.98 -4.26 1.30
C VAL A 184 -18.35 -3.59 1.15
N ASN A 185 -18.52 -2.72 0.14
CA ASN A 185 -19.82 -2.10 -0.15
C ASN A 185 -20.87 -3.14 -0.49
N GLU A 186 -20.54 -4.12 -1.34
CA GLU A 186 -21.45 -5.20 -1.71
C GLU A 186 -21.90 -6.04 -0.48
N ILE A 187 -20.98 -6.32 0.44
CA ILE A 187 -21.31 -7.02 1.70
C ILE A 187 -22.25 -6.16 2.56
N ILE A 188 -22.00 -4.86 2.65
CA ILE A 188 -22.83 -3.95 3.44
C ILE A 188 -24.25 -3.83 2.86
N GLU A 189 -24.37 -3.81 1.53
CA GLU A 189 -25.65 -3.63 0.82
C GLU A 189 -26.46 -4.92 0.71
N HIS A 190 -25.79 -6.03 0.48
CA HIS A 190 -26.45 -7.30 0.11
C HIS A 190 -26.13 -8.47 1.06
N GLY A 191 -25.24 -8.27 2.05
CA GLY A 191 -24.84 -9.31 2.98
C GLY A 191 -25.94 -9.70 3.95
N GLU A 192 -26.09 -11.01 4.17
CA GLU A 192 -26.98 -11.56 5.19
C GLU A 192 -26.43 -11.28 6.59
N VAL A 193 -27.30 -10.81 7.47
CA VAL A 193 -26.95 -10.53 8.88
C VAL A 193 -27.02 -11.81 9.69
N LYS A 194 -25.92 -12.14 10.39
CA LYS A 194 -25.80 -13.35 11.22
C LYS A 194 -25.25 -13.03 12.59
N ASP A 195 -25.76 -13.68 13.61
CA ASP A 195 -25.15 -13.70 14.94
C ASP A 195 -24.07 -14.77 14.99
N THR A 196 -22.86 -14.39 15.40
CA THR A 196 -21.71 -15.29 15.53
C THR A 196 -21.14 -15.22 16.93
N ARG A 197 -20.27 -16.17 17.28
CA ARG A 197 -19.57 -16.17 18.57
C ARG A 197 -18.82 -14.86 18.85
N ALA A 198 -18.24 -14.25 17.82
CA ALA A 198 -17.45 -13.01 17.92
C ALA A 198 -18.28 -11.73 17.69
N GLY A 199 -19.60 -11.85 17.57
CA GLY A 199 -20.50 -10.71 17.35
C GLY A 199 -21.32 -10.83 16.07
N LYS A 200 -22.11 -9.80 15.80
CA LYS A 200 -22.99 -9.75 14.62
C LYS A 200 -22.19 -9.36 13.38
N THR A 201 -22.42 -10.12 12.28
CA THR A 201 -21.76 -9.91 10.99
C THR A 201 -22.76 -9.74 9.87
N ARG A 202 -22.33 -9.09 8.76
CA ARG A 202 -22.95 -9.21 7.44
C ARG A 202 -22.04 -10.00 6.55
N SER A 203 -22.55 -10.99 5.82
CA SER A 203 -21.71 -11.86 5.01
C SER A 203 -22.31 -12.17 3.63
N LEU A 204 -21.39 -12.38 2.67
CA LEU A 204 -21.68 -12.97 1.36
C LEU A 204 -20.90 -14.26 1.23
N PHE A 205 -21.49 -15.24 0.52
CA PHE A 205 -20.85 -16.54 0.30
C PHE A 205 -20.33 -16.66 -1.14
N GLY A 206 -19.07 -17.05 -1.30
CA GLY A 206 -18.46 -17.32 -2.61
C GLY A 206 -18.03 -16.06 -3.34
N LYS A 207 -16.97 -15.37 -2.89
CA LYS A 207 -16.39 -14.19 -3.54
C LYS A 207 -15.00 -14.45 -4.07
N GLN A 208 -14.67 -13.81 -5.21
CA GLN A 208 -13.34 -13.88 -5.81
C GLN A 208 -12.82 -12.49 -6.11
N LEU A 209 -11.52 -12.25 -5.80
CA LEU A 209 -10.75 -11.07 -6.24
C LEU A 209 -9.52 -11.51 -7.00
N ARG A 210 -9.03 -10.67 -7.91
CA ARG A 210 -7.84 -10.96 -8.72
C ARG A 210 -6.89 -9.77 -8.75
N PHE A 211 -5.62 -10.02 -8.50
CA PHE A 211 -4.59 -9.00 -8.40
C PHE A 211 -3.45 -9.33 -9.37
N ASN A 212 -3.12 -8.39 -10.26
CA ASN A 212 -1.97 -8.49 -11.14
C ASN A 212 -0.70 -8.13 -10.36
N LEU A 213 0.14 -9.11 -10.08
CA LEU A 213 1.37 -8.91 -9.28
C LEU A 213 2.46 -8.09 -10.01
N LYS A 214 2.32 -7.91 -11.32
CA LYS A 214 3.23 -7.06 -12.12
C LYS A 214 3.00 -5.56 -11.92
N GLU A 215 1.82 -5.17 -11.41
CA GLU A 215 1.49 -3.77 -11.10
C GLU A 215 2.11 -3.29 -9.79
N GLY A 216 2.66 -4.18 -8.98
CA GLY A 216 3.25 -3.94 -7.68
C GLY A 216 2.73 -4.90 -6.60
N LEU A 217 3.24 -4.76 -5.39
CA LEU A 217 2.75 -5.56 -4.26
C LEU A 217 1.34 -5.10 -3.88
N PRO A 218 0.33 -5.99 -3.91
CA PRO A 218 -1.06 -5.62 -3.65
C PRO A 218 -1.29 -5.32 -2.16
N MET A 219 -1.01 -4.08 -1.78
CA MET A 219 -1.28 -3.52 -0.46
C MET A 219 -2.35 -2.45 -0.56
N LEU A 220 -3.30 -2.42 0.37
CA LEU A 220 -4.25 -1.32 0.42
C LEU A 220 -3.53 0.01 0.64
N THR A 221 -3.98 1.02 -0.08
CA THR A 221 -3.55 2.41 0.10
C THR A 221 -4.63 3.27 0.75
N THR A 222 -5.88 2.82 0.76
CA THR A 222 -6.99 3.50 1.46
C THR A 222 -6.91 3.42 2.98
N LYS A 223 -6.06 2.56 3.54
CA LYS A 223 -5.63 2.58 4.94
C LYS A 223 -4.17 2.15 5.07
N LYS A 224 -3.48 2.65 6.11
CA LYS A 224 -2.09 2.22 6.39
C LYS A 224 -2.06 0.77 6.84
N MET A 225 -1.22 -0.04 6.18
CA MET A 225 -0.99 -1.45 6.50
C MET A 225 0.19 -1.63 7.46
N PHE A 226 0.11 -2.59 8.38
CA PHE A 226 1.20 -3.01 9.25
C PHE A 226 2.00 -4.13 8.58
N SER A 227 2.80 -3.77 7.58
CA SER A 227 3.56 -4.72 6.75
C SER A 227 4.58 -5.56 7.55
N LYS A 228 5.20 -4.98 8.59
CA LYS A 228 6.12 -5.70 9.47
C LYS A 228 5.47 -6.97 10.05
N GLY A 229 4.24 -6.85 10.55
CA GLY A 229 3.51 -7.98 11.11
C GLY A 229 3.26 -9.08 10.09
N VAL A 230 2.86 -8.73 8.86
CA VAL A 230 2.62 -9.68 7.77
C VAL A 230 3.89 -10.45 7.40
N ILE A 231 5.03 -9.74 7.28
CA ILE A 231 6.30 -10.36 6.91
C ILE A 231 6.74 -11.36 7.99
N HIS A 232 6.73 -10.96 9.27
CA HIS A 232 7.13 -11.86 10.35
C HIS A 232 6.19 -13.07 10.49
N GLU A 233 4.87 -12.87 10.35
CA GLU A 233 3.90 -13.98 10.40
C GLU A 233 4.15 -14.99 9.27
N LEU A 234 4.35 -14.52 8.03
CA LEU A 234 4.63 -15.41 6.91
C LEU A 234 5.96 -16.17 7.10
N LEU A 235 7.01 -15.51 7.56
CA LEU A 235 8.29 -16.17 7.87
C LEU A 235 8.13 -17.21 8.97
N TRP A 236 7.34 -16.93 10.00
CA TRP A 236 7.01 -17.85 11.07
C TRP A 236 6.29 -19.11 10.54
N PHE A 237 5.31 -18.95 9.63
CA PHE A 237 4.66 -20.08 8.96
C PHE A 237 5.65 -20.90 8.10
N ILE A 238 6.50 -20.24 7.29
CA ILE A 238 7.49 -20.90 6.43
C ILE A 238 8.49 -21.72 7.25
N LYS A 239 8.89 -21.25 8.43
CA LYS A 239 9.79 -21.99 9.36
C LYS A 239 9.10 -23.18 10.03
N GLY A 240 7.80 -23.34 9.88
CA GLY A 240 7.04 -24.40 10.56
C GLY A 240 7.01 -24.24 12.07
N ASP A 241 7.19 -23.01 12.56
CA ASP A 241 7.11 -22.67 13.97
C ASP A 241 5.63 -22.52 14.38
N THR A 242 5.32 -22.88 15.62
CA THR A 242 3.97 -22.84 16.19
C THR A 242 3.91 -22.01 17.47
N ASN A 243 5.08 -21.60 18.01
CA ASN A 243 5.15 -20.79 19.22
C ASN A 243 5.20 -19.29 18.88
N ILE A 244 4.35 -18.51 19.51
CA ILE A 244 4.24 -17.07 19.26
C ILE A 244 5.41 -16.26 19.78
N LYS A 245 6.36 -16.86 20.51
CA LYS A 245 7.54 -16.15 21.03
C LYS A 245 8.29 -15.38 19.95
N TYR A 246 8.54 -16.00 18.79
CA TYR A 246 9.20 -15.32 17.67
C TYR A 246 8.45 -14.03 17.26
N LEU A 247 7.12 -14.08 17.23
CA LEU A 247 6.28 -12.93 16.87
C LEU A 247 6.39 -11.83 17.94
N ILE A 248 6.27 -12.19 19.22
CA ILE A 248 6.39 -11.26 20.35
C ILE A 248 7.77 -10.59 20.37
N ASP A 249 8.85 -11.35 20.21
CA ASP A 249 10.23 -10.84 20.20
C ASP A 249 10.46 -9.83 19.06
N ASN A 250 9.66 -9.92 17.99
CA ASN A 250 9.68 -8.98 16.86
C ASN A 250 8.60 -7.89 16.94
N GLY A 251 7.88 -7.77 18.06
CA GLY A 251 6.83 -6.76 18.29
C GLY A 251 5.58 -6.98 17.44
N VAL A 252 5.22 -8.24 17.19
CA VAL A 252 4.03 -8.67 16.46
C VAL A 252 3.08 -9.38 17.41
N HIS A 253 1.92 -8.79 17.67
CA HIS A 253 0.97 -9.17 18.73
C HIS A 253 -0.38 -9.67 18.21
N ILE A 254 -0.44 -10.08 16.94
CA ILE A 254 -1.71 -10.45 16.27
C ILE A 254 -2.26 -11.80 16.72
N TRP A 255 -1.44 -12.63 17.37
CA TRP A 255 -1.80 -13.95 17.88
C TRP A 255 -1.96 -14.02 19.41
N ASP A 256 -1.70 -12.93 20.13
CA ASP A 256 -1.66 -12.90 21.60
C ASP A 256 -2.98 -13.36 22.24
N ASP A 257 -4.12 -12.90 21.71
CA ASP A 257 -5.46 -13.23 22.24
C ASP A 257 -5.82 -14.70 22.00
N ASP A 258 -5.55 -15.21 20.79
CA ASP A 258 -5.82 -16.61 20.46
C ASP A 258 -4.90 -17.55 21.25
N ALA A 259 -3.63 -17.15 21.43
CA ALA A 259 -2.68 -17.94 22.23
C ALA A 259 -3.05 -17.96 23.70
N TYR A 260 -3.47 -16.83 24.27
CA TYR A 260 -3.91 -16.75 25.66
C TYR A 260 -5.19 -17.57 25.91
N ARG A 261 -6.17 -17.48 25.00
CA ARG A 261 -7.37 -18.31 25.06
C ARG A 261 -7.01 -19.79 25.03
N TYR A 262 -6.15 -20.22 24.10
CA TYR A 262 -5.72 -21.61 23.99
C TYR A 262 -4.94 -22.08 25.23
N PHE A 263 -4.10 -21.21 25.81
CA PHE A 263 -3.41 -21.47 27.06
C PHE A 263 -4.41 -21.74 28.20
N LEU A 264 -5.47 -20.95 28.32
CA LEU A 264 -6.51 -21.17 29.33
C LEU A 264 -7.25 -22.49 29.10
N ASP A 265 -7.57 -22.83 27.84
CA ASP A 265 -8.21 -24.10 27.48
C ASP A 265 -7.34 -25.32 27.83
N ILE A 266 -6.02 -25.23 27.56
CA ILE A 266 -5.06 -26.30 27.92
C ILE A 266 -4.98 -26.45 29.45
N ARG A 267 -4.89 -25.33 30.17
CA ARG A 267 -4.85 -25.33 31.64
C ARG A 267 -6.11 -25.98 32.23
N GLU A 268 -7.29 -25.60 31.73
CA GLU A 268 -8.54 -26.14 32.22
C GLU A 268 -8.68 -27.65 31.95
N LYS A 269 -8.27 -28.09 30.77
CA LYS A 269 -8.25 -29.53 30.41
C LYS A 269 -7.31 -30.35 31.26
N ALA A 270 -6.14 -29.77 31.63
CA ALA A 270 -5.11 -30.47 32.38
C ALA A 270 -5.39 -30.50 33.89
N TYR A 271 -5.86 -29.38 34.45
CA TYR A 271 -5.94 -29.18 35.90
C TYR A 271 -7.35 -28.90 36.43
N GLY A 272 -8.34 -28.88 35.52
CA GLY A 272 -9.73 -28.55 35.85
C GLY A 272 -10.02 -27.03 35.88
N PRO A 273 -11.29 -26.66 36.13
CA PRO A 273 -11.67 -25.23 36.17
C PRO A 273 -10.99 -24.48 37.30
N VAL A 274 -10.67 -23.20 37.07
CA VAL A 274 -10.03 -22.34 38.07
C VAL A 274 -10.97 -22.14 39.25
N ASN A 275 -10.51 -22.49 40.44
CA ASN A 275 -11.18 -22.10 41.67
C ASN A 275 -10.73 -20.68 42.06
N VAL A 276 -11.52 -19.67 41.63
CA VAL A 276 -11.20 -18.24 41.89
C VAL A 276 -11.08 -17.86 43.36
N GLU A 277 -11.60 -18.68 44.27
CA GLU A 277 -11.45 -18.44 45.73
C GLU A 277 -10.08 -18.86 46.28
N SER A 278 -9.41 -19.80 45.62
CA SER A 278 -8.17 -20.41 46.09
C SER A 278 -6.98 -20.31 45.13
N GLU A 279 -7.20 -19.90 43.87
CA GLU A 279 -6.17 -19.85 42.83
C GLU A 279 -6.08 -18.49 42.17
N THR A 280 -4.87 -18.00 41.92
CA THR A 280 -4.65 -16.80 41.12
C THR A 280 -4.82 -17.13 39.62
N VAL A 281 -5.72 -16.45 38.95
CA VAL A 281 -5.85 -16.52 37.46
C VAL A 281 -4.62 -15.86 36.88
N ILE A 282 -3.85 -16.58 36.06
CA ILE A 282 -2.74 -16.02 35.30
C ILE A 282 -3.31 -14.99 34.31
N SER A 283 -2.90 -13.73 34.44
CA SER A 283 -3.32 -12.67 33.53
C SER A 283 -2.69 -12.85 32.14
N LYS A 284 -3.22 -12.14 31.14
CA LYS A 284 -2.65 -12.14 29.78
C LYS A 284 -1.23 -11.58 29.78
N GLU A 285 -0.95 -10.56 30.60
CA GLU A 285 0.36 -9.95 30.75
C GLU A 285 1.37 -10.95 31.34
N GLU A 286 1.00 -11.68 32.37
CA GLU A 286 1.83 -12.74 32.98
C GLU A 286 2.06 -13.90 31.99
N PHE A 287 1.03 -14.27 31.24
CA PHE A 287 1.15 -15.28 30.17
C PHE A 287 2.18 -14.84 29.11
N LEU A 288 2.07 -13.61 28.58
CA LEU A 288 2.99 -13.11 27.55
C LEU A 288 4.43 -13.01 28.07
N GLU A 289 4.62 -12.66 29.34
CA GLU A 289 5.94 -12.68 29.96
C GLU A 289 6.48 -14.12 30.11
N GLY A 290 5.62 -15.06 30.47
CA GLY A 290 5.95 -16.48 30.51
C GLY A 290 6.31 -17.06 29.13
N VAL A 291 5.67 -16.59 28.05
CA VAL A 291 6.05 -16.95 26.67
C VAL A 291 7.47 -16.48 26.35
N LYS A 292 7.84 -15.24 26.71
CA LYS A 292 9.21 -14.72 26.52
C LYS A 292 10.23 -15.54 27.26
N GLN A 293 9.90 -15.97 28.48
CA GLN A 293 10.75 -16.81 29.32
C GLN A 293 10.76 -18.29 28.94
N GLN A 294 9.94 -18.69 27.96
CA GLN A 294 9.75 -20.06 27.48
C GLN A 294 9.31 -21.02 28.60
N ILE A 295 8.40 -20.57 29.48
CA ILE A 295 7.87 -21.42 30.56
C ILE A 295 7.23 -22.67 29.93
N ARG A 296 7.52 -23.82 30.54
CA ARG A 296 6.99 -25.12 30.11
C ARG A 296 6.34 -25.84 31.29
N TRP A 297 5.20 -26.43 31.07
CA TRP A 297 4.56 -27.38 31.96
C TRP A 297 5.01 -28.77 31.56
N GLU A 298 5.95 -29.32 32.35
CA GLU A 298 6.64 -30.57 32.02
C GLU A 298 5.70 -31.78 32.08
N ASP A 299 4.75 -31.77 33.01
CA ASP A 299 3.77 -32.85 33.25
C ASP A 299 2.83 -33.11 32.09
N ILE A 300 2.51 -32.06 31.31
CA ILE A 300 1.67 -32.17 30.11
C ILE A 300 2.43 -31.86 28.81
N GLY A 301 3.72 -31.54 28.93
CA GLY A 301 4.57 -31.25 27.76
C GLY A 301 4.22 -29.97 26.99
N TYR A 302 3.51 -29.02 27.61
CA TYR A 302 3.07 -27.78 26.97
C TYR A 302 4.03 -26.62 27.24
N THR A 303 4.48 -25.94 26.18
CA THR A 303 5.26 -24.71 26.28
C THR A 303 4.34 -23.51 26.07
N TRP A 304 4.42 -22.51 26.95
CA TRP A 304 3.56 -21.32 26.84
C TRP A 304 3.74 -20.65 25.50
N GLY A 305 2.63 -20.27 24.87
CA GLY A 305 2.60 -19.65 23.55
C GLY A 305 2.60 -20.63 22.39
N ASP A 306 2.69 -21.93 22.62
CA ASP A 306 2.54 -22.93 21.56
C ASP A 306 1.07 -23.07 21.16
N LEU A 307 0.79 -22.90 19.87
CA LEU A 307 -0.54 -23.01 19.27
C LEU A 307 -0.86 -24.40 18.71
N ASN A 308 0.02 -25.37 19.00
CA ASN A 308 0.00 -26.71 18.45
C ASN A 308 0.12 -26.72 16.91
N LYS A 309 -0.50 -27.62 16.21
CA LYS A 309 -0.30 -27.90 14.77
C LYS A 309 -1.01 -26.90 13.84
N VAL A 310 -0.86 -25.58 14.12
CA VAL A 310 -1.40 -24.51 13.25
C VAL A 310 -0.62 -24.39 11.94
N TYR A 311 -1.00 -23.49 11.08
CA TYR A 311 -0.53 -23.21 9.71
C TYR A 311 0.90 -23.68 9.37
N GLY A 312 1.92 -23.19 10.10
CA GLY A 312 3.32 -23.48 9.82
C GLY A 312 3.63 -24.98 9.94
N TYR A 313 3.10 -25.64 10.97
CA TYR A 313 3.24 -27.09 11.14
C TYR A 313 2.63 -27.85 9.96
N GLN A 314 1.41 -27.51 9.58
CA GLN A 314 0.73 -28.19 8.47
C GLN A 314 1.46 -27.98 7.12
N TRP A 315 1.99 -26.78 6.88
CA TRP A 315 2.69 -26.48 5.65
C TRP A 315 4.03 -27.22 5.50
N THR A 316 4.70 -27.48 6.63
CA THR A 316 6.10 -27.97 6.60
C THR A 316 6.33 -29.34 7.23
N LYS A 317 5.36 -29.89 7.96
CA LYS A 317 5.56 -31.12 8.75
C LYS A 317 4.40 -32.13 8.68
N TRP A 318 3.33 -31.85 7.90
CA TRP A 318 2.17 -32.74 7.81
C TRP A 318 2.57 -34.09 7.25
N GLY A 319 2.45 -35.14 8.07
CA GLY A 319 2.81 -36.52 7.67
C GLY A 319 4.28 -36.69 7.28
N GLY A 320 5.17 -35.79 7.71
CA GLY A 320 6.57 -35.77 7.33
C GLY A 320 6.87 -35.02 6.02
N HIS A 321 5.87 -34.38 5.42
CA HIS A 321 5.98 -33.64 4.17
C HIS A 321 6.20 -32.14 4.42
N ASN A 322 7.16 -31.54 3.70
CA ASN A 322 7.29 -30.10 3.56
C ASN A 322 6.59 -29.68 2.25
N GLN A 323 5.30 -29.33 2.32
CA GLN A 323 4.49 -29.01 1.13
C GLN A 323 5.06 -27.82 0.34
N ILE A 324 5.69 -26.83 1.01
CA ILE A 324 6.26 -25.66 0.33
C ILE A 324 7.46 -26.08 -0.52
N GLU A 325 8.38 -26.85 0.04
CA GLU A 325 9.56 -27.33 -0.71
C GLU A 325 9.16 -28.28 -1.84
N GLU A 326 8.21 -29.17 -1.60
CA GLU A 326 7.69 -30.08 -2.63
C GLU A 326 7.04 -29.32 -3.80
N VAL A 327 6.29 -28.25 -3.52
CA VAL A 327 5.72 -27.37 -4.55
C VAL A 327 6.84 -26.68 -5.35
N ILE A 328 7.86 -26.11 -4.67
CA ILE A 328 8.99 -25.45 -5.36
C ILE A 328 9.76 -26.45 -6.24
N GLU A 329 10.03 -27.64 -5.76
CA GLU A 329 10.69 -28.69 -6.55
C GLU A 329 9.83 -29.15 -7.73
N THR A 330 8.52 -29.24 -7.54
CA THR A 330 7.59 -29.56 -8.63
C THR A 330 7.57 -28.46 -9.68
N LEU A 331 7.53 -27.18 -9.28
CA LEU A 331 7.62 -26.04 -10.19
C LEU A 331 8.89 -26.08 -11.05
N LYS A 332 10.03 -26.46 -10.48
CA LYS A 332 11.29 -26.60 -11.21
C LYS A 332 11.28 -27.78 -12.20
N LYS A 333 10.74 -28.92 -11.80
CA LYS A 333 10.81 -30.19 -12.56
C LYS A 333 9.66 -30.37 -13.54
N ASN A 334 8.44 -30.07 -13.12
CA ASN A 334 7.21 -30.22 -13.90
C ASN A 334 6.25 -29.03 -13.67
N PRO A 335 6.53 -27.86 -14.24
CA PRO A 335 5.76 -26.65 -14.00
C PRO A 335 4.29 -26.71 -14.52
N ASN A 336 3.90 -27.77 -15.23
CA ASN A 336 2.52 -28.01 -15.67
C ASN A 336 1.75 -28.95 -14.75
N ASP A 337 2.31 -29.38 -13.62
CA ASP A 337 1.60 -30.21 -12.65
C ASP A 337 0.38 -29.48 -12.08
N ARG A 338 -0.69 -30.20 -11.80
CA ARG A 338 -1.95 -29.69 -11.26
C ARG A 338 -2.11 -29.93 -9.75
N ARG A 339 -1.11 -30.57 -9.11
CA ARG A 339 -1.09 -30.95 -7.70
C ARG A 339 -0.21 -30.03 -6.85
N MET A 340 0.16 -28.87 -7.36
CA MET A 340 0.94 -27.86 -6.63
C MET A 340 0.04 -27.15 -5.61
N ILE A 341 -0.27 -27.83 -4.52
CA ILE A 341 -1.19 -27.39 -3.47
C ILE A 341 -0.45 -27.39 -2.13
N ILE A 342 -0.68 -26.34 -1.33
CA ILE A 342 -0.31 -26.30 0.09
C ILE A 342 -1.62 -26.22 0.88
N SER A 343 -1.86 -27.20 1.75
CA SER A 343 -3.06 -27.29 2.58
C SER A 343 -2.72 -27.18 4.06
N ALA A 344 -3.51 -26.39 4.78
CA ALA A 344 -3.46 -26.34 6.25
C ALA A 344 -4.66 -27.08 6.90
N TRP A 345 -5.65 -27.54 6.09
CA TRP A 345 -6.85 -28.20 6.59
C TRP A 345 -6.61 -29.68 6.79
N ASN A 346 -6.06 -30.04 7.95
CA ASN A 346 -5.86 -31.45 8.34
C ASN A 346 -6.98 -31.88 9.29
N VAL A 347 -7.91 -32.68 8.80
CA VAL A 347 -9.09 -33.13 9.56
C VAL A 347 -8.69 -33.88 10.84
N GLY A 348 -7.56 -34.58 10.85
CA GLY A 348 -7.06 -35.30 12.02
C GLY A 348 -6.51 -34.41 13.13
N ASP A 349 -6.11 -33.17 12.82
CA ASP A 349 -5.49 -32.27 13.78
C ASP A 349 -6.36 -31.03 14.14
N ILE A 350 -7.48 -30.81 13.44
CA ILE A 350 -8.30 -29.60 13.62
C ILE A 350 -8.76 -29.37 15.06
N SER A 351 -9.14 -30.44 15.76
CA SER A 351 -9.60 -30.36 17.15
C SER A 351 -8.51 -29.95 18.15
N ASP A 352 -7.25 -30.13 17.78
CA ASP A 352 -6.10 -29.88 18.64
C ASP A 352 -5.46 -28.51 18.38
N MET A 353 -5.85 -27.84 17.29
CA MET A 353 -5.33 -26.52 16.92
C MET A 353 -5.92 -25.43 17.82
N ALA A 354 -5.10 -24.47 18.22
CA ALA A 354 -5.56 -23.26 18.91
C ALA A 354 -6.61 -22.48 18.07
N LEU A 355 -6.46 -22.51 16.74
CA LEU A 355 -7.39 -21.90 15.79
C LEU A 355 -7.44 -22.72 14.48
N PRO A 356 -8.60 -23.28 14.11
CA PRO A 356 -8.78 -23.92 12.79
C PRO A 356 -8.49 -22.95 11.64
N PRO A 357 -7.73 -23.35 10.60
CA PRO A 357 -7.28 -22.46 9.55
C PRO A 357 -8.40 -21.73 8.83
N CYS A 358 -8.34 -20.39 8.78
CA CYS A 358 -9.24 -19.56 7.96
C CYS A 358 -8.84 -19.61 6.49
N HIS A 359 -7.58 -19.39 6.15
CA HIS A 359 -7.01 -19.66 4.84
C HIS A 359 -6.49 -21.10 4.81
N PHE A 360 -7.30 -21.98 4.25
CA PHE A 360 -7.12 -23.43 4.44
C PHE A 360 -6.29 -24.11 3.36
N CYS A 361 -6.17 -23.52 2.15
CA CYS A 361 -5.26 -24.02 1.12
C CYS A 361 -4.93 -22.96 0.09
N CYS A 362 -3.81 -23.16 -0.63
CA CYS A 362 -3.49 -22.42 -1.85
C CYS A 362 -3.00 -23.39 -2.93
N GLN A 363 -3.16 -22.98 -4.20
CA GLN A 363 -2.72 -23.73 -5.38
C GLN A 363 -1.94 -22.81 -6.29
N PHE A 364 -0.84 -23.34 -6.84
CA PHE A 364 0.00 -22.64 -7.80
C PHE A 364 -0.27 -23.10 -9.23
N TYR A 365 -0.14 -22.16 -10.16
CA TYR A 365 -0.31 -22.38 -11.59
C TYR A 365 0.71 -21.57 -12.37
N THR A 366 1.21 -22.11 -13.48
CA THR A 366 2.21 -21.43 -14.30
C THR A 366 1.76 -21.22 -15.73
N LYS A 367 2.22 -20.11 -16.33
CA LYS A 367 2.08 -19.81 -17.76
C LYS A 367 3.46 -19.61 -18.38
N LYS A 368 3.63 -19.96 -19.66
CA LYS A 368 4.84 -19.58 -20.40
C LYS A 368 4.85 -18.08 -20.62
N MET A 369 6.02 -17.48 -20.50
CA MET A 369 6.24 -16.09 -20.92
C MET A 369 6.45 -16.03 -22.42
N THR A 370 5.96 -14.96 -23.04
CA THR A 370 6.32 -14.61 -24.43
C THR A 370 7.78 -14.15 -24.51
N GLU A 371 8.34 -14.11 -25.71
CA GLU A 371 9.69 -13.56 -25.91
C GLU A 371 9.78 -12.09 -25.48
N GLU A 372 8.72 -11.31 -25.74
CA GLU A 372 8.62 -9.93 -25.32
C GLU A 372 8.55 -9.77 -23.79
N GLU A 373 7.76 -10.59 -23.10
CA GLU A 373 7.70 -10.60 -21.64
C GLU A 373 9.06 -10.94 -21.01
N ARG A 374 9.77 -11.93 -21.58
CA ARG A 374 11.10 -12.32 -21.13
C ARG A 374 12.12 -11.21 -21.35
N TRP A 375 12.05 -10.55 -22.51
CA TRP A 375 12.91 -9.41 -22.82
C TRP A 375 12.67 -8.25 -21.85
N ASN A 376 11.41 -7.87 -21.62
CA ASN A 376 11.05 -6.82 -20.67
C ASN A 376 11.52 -7.16 -19.24
N TYR A 377 11.42 -8.43 -18.82
CA TYR A 377 11.96 -8.87 -17.54
C TYR A 377 13.47 -8.68 -17.47
N PHE A 378 14.20 -9.06 -18.53
CA PHE A 378 15.65 -8.90 -18.62
C PHE A 378 16.04 -7.42 -18.52
N GLU A 379 15.39 -6.54 -19.28
CA GLU A 379 15.65 -5.09 -19.25
C GLU A 379 15.39 -4.47 -17.89
N THR A 380 14.31 -4.86 -17.21
CA THR A 380 13.88 -4.22 -15.96
C THR A 380 14.58 -4.76 -14.71
N HIS A 381 15.01 -6.04 -14.72
CA HIS A 381 15.50 -6.70 -13.52
C HIS A 381 16.97 -7.14 -13.59
N MET A 382 17.54 -7.29 -14.78
CA MET A 382 18.85 -7.89 -14.94
C MET A 382 19.88 -6.98 -15.63
N LEU A 383 19.44 -6.03 -16.46
CA LEU A 383 20.35 -5.01 -17.01
C LEU A 383 20.68 -3.99 -15.91
N LYS A 384 21.96 -3.93 -15.55
CA LYS A 384 22.49 -2.85 -14.70
C LYS A 384 22.56 -1.57 -15.52
N GLU A 385 22.21 -0.43 -14.89
CA GLU A 385 22.23 0.90 -15.53
C GLU A 385 23.60 1.27 -16.12
N ASP A 386 24.70 0.70 -15.60
CA ASP A 386 26.07 1.01 -15.99
C ASP A 386 26.57 0.25 -17.24
N ASN A 387 25.74 -0.55 -17.88
CA ASN A 387 26.16 -1.32 -19.07
C ASN A 387 25.53 -0.76 -20.35
N GLU A 388 25.87 0.50 -20.69
CA GLU A 388 25.45 1.13 -21.96
C GLU A 388 25.93 0.37 -23.19
N GLU A 389 27.12 -0.23 -23.14
CA GLU A 389 27.69 -1.04 -24.22
C GLU A 389 26.90 -2.34 -24.44
N GLY A 390 26.39 -2.94 -23.35
CA GLY A 390 25.48 -4.09 -23.41
C GLY A 390 24.12 -3.71 -24.01
N ARG A 391 23.56 -2.57 -23.66
CA ARG A 391 22.33 -2.01 -24.25
C ARG A 391 22.48 -1.72 -25.75
N TYR A 392 23.58 -1.08 -26.13
CA TYR A 392 23.86 -0.73 -27.52
C TYR A 392 24.04 -1.98 -28.40
N ASN A 393 24.85 -2.94 -27.96
CA ASN A 393 25.09 -4.19 -28.71
C ASN A 393 23.81 -5.04 -28.82
N LEU A 394 22.93 -5.02 -27.84
CA LEU A 394 21.64 -5.67 -27.86
C LEU A 394 20.62 -4.94 -28.76
N PHE A 395 20.63 -3.62 -28.79
CA PHE A 395 19.77 -2.81 -29.64
C PHE A 395 20.14 -2.95 -31.14
N VAL A 396 21.44 -2.93 -31.44
CA VAL A 396 21.97 -3.16 -32.80
C VAL A 396 21.65 -4.58 -33.29
N SER A 397 21.74 -5.58 -32.39
CA SER A 397 21.37 -6.95 -32.72
C SER A 397 19.87 -7.16 -32.94
N ARG A 398 19.01 -6.27 -32.46
CA ARG A 398 17.56 -6.28 -32.69
C ARG A 398 17.15 -5.72 -34.06
N GLY A 399 18.01 -4.91 -34.69
CA GLY A 399 17.74 -4.22 -35.96
C GLY A 399 18.13 -5.01 -37.22
N GLU A 400 19.06 -5.98 -37.13
CA GLU A 400 19.56 -6.69 -38.29
C GLU A 400 19.53 -8.22 -38.09
N ASN A 401 18.50 -8.88 -38.64
CA ASN A 401 18.43 -10.33 -38.89
C ASN A 401 18.53 -11.28 -37.68
N TYR A 402 17.80 -11.04 -36.61
CA TYR A 402 17.65 -12.06 -35.57
C TYR A 402 16.67 -13.16 -36.01
N LEU A 403 17.17 -14.35 -36.26
CA LEU A 403 16.36 -15.58 -36.21
C LEU A 403 15.78 -15.69 -34.78
N LYS A 404 14.46 -15.82 -34.61
CA LYS A 404 13.77 -15.92 -33.29
C LYS A 404 14.47 -16.86 -32.30
N GLY A 405 15.06 -17.94 -32.78
CA GLY A 405 15.80 -18.89 -31.95
C GLY A 405 17.06 -18.35 -31.26
N SER A 406 17.66 -17.26 -31.72
CA SER A 406 18.88 -16.70 -31.12
C SER A 406 18.60 -15.85 -29.90
N LEU A 407 17.44 -15.12 -29.86
CA LEU A 407 17.03 -14.34 -28.71
C LEU A 407 16.64 -15.25 -27.53
N VAL A 408 15.85 -16.27 -27.77
CA VAL A 408 15.48 -17.28 -26.76
C VAL A 408 16.71 -17.92 -26.15
N ALA A 409 17.65 -18.39 -26.99
CA ALA A 409 18.89 -19.01 -26.51
C ALA A 409 19.77 -18.03 -25.69
N TYR A 410 19.75 -16.74 -26.04
CA TYR A 410 20.42 -15.72 -25.25
C TYR A 410 19.77 -15.54 -23.88
N LEU A 411 18.43 -15.36 -23.81
CA LEU A 411 17.69 -15.21 -22.58
C LEU A 411 17.83 -16.46 -21.68
N ASP A 412 17.89 -17.66 -22.27
CA ASP A 412 18.13 -18.90 -21.52
C ASP A 412 19.52 -18.91 -20.87
N ARG A 413 20.59 -18.53 -21.63
CA ARG A 413 21.94 -18.39 -21.05
C ARG A 413 22.03 -17.37 -19.93
N MET A 414 21.25 -16.30 -20.01
CA MET A 414 21.17 -15.27 -18.97
C MET A 414 20.29 -15.71 -17.81
N ASN A 415 19.76 -16.93 -17.82
CA ASN A 415 18.86 -17.47 -16.82
C ASN A 415 17.60 -16.62 -16.59
N VAL A 416 17.12 -15.95 -17.65
CA VAL A 416 15.88 -15.18 -17.62
C VAL A 416 14.69 -16.12 -17.46
N PRO A 417 13.77 -15.89 -16.52
CA PRO A 417 12.58 -16.72 -16.34
C PRO A 417 11.85 -16.99 -17.67
N SER A 418 11.47 -18.24 -17.87
CA SER A 418 10.67 -18.65 -19.05
C SER A 418 9.19 -18.82 -18.74
N ARG A 419 8.83 -18.77 -17.46
CA ARG A 419 7.46 -18.94 -16.96
C ARG A 419 7.13 -17.89 -15.92
N LYS A 420 5.84 -17.66 -15.73
CA LYS A 420 5.27 -16.80 -14.69
C LYS A 420 4.30 -17.58 -13.82
N LEU A 421 4.31 -17.28 -12.53
CA LEU A 421 3.63 -18.00 -11.46
C LEU A 421 2.39 -17.22 -10.98
N SER A 422 1.27 -17.90 -10.92
CA SER A 422 0.05 -17.44 -10.26
C SER A 422 -0.21 -18.27 -8.99
N CYS A 423 -0.82 -17.65 -7.98
CA CYS A 423 -1.30 -18.31 -6.78
C CYS A 423 -2.78 -18.04 -6.58
N MET A 424 -3.54 -19.08 -6.29
CA MET A 424 -4.93 -18.98 -5.86
C MET A 424 -5.04 -19.49 -4.43
N TRP A 425 -5.48 -18.64 -3.49
CA TRP A 425 -5.70 -19.07 -2.11
C TRP A 425 -7.18 -19.07 -1.75
N ASN A 426 -7.54 -19.99 -0.87
CA ASN A 426 -8.92 -20.26 -0.49
C ASN A 426 -9.11 -20.03 1.00
N MET A 427 -10.12 -19.24 1.36
CA MET A 427 -10.51 -18.98 2.74
C MET A 427 -11.93 -19.47 3.01
N ARG A 428 -12.13 -20.19 4.13
CA ARG A 428 -13.48 -20.60 4.55
C ARG A 428 -14.25 -19.47 5.21
N SER A 429 -13.53 -18.53 5.84
CA SER A 429 -14.07 -17.41 6.60
C SER A 429 -13.08 -16.26 6.55
N ASN A 430 -13.56 -15.04 6.29
CA ASN A 430 -12.70 -13.87 6.12
C ASN A 430 -13.36 -12.57 6.61
N ASP A 431 -12.79 -11.97 7.67
CA ASP A 431 -13.09 -10.58 8.06
C ASP A 431 -12.43 -9.62 7.06
N VAL A 432 -13.25 -8.88 6.30
CA VAL A 432 -12.75 -7.99 5.25
C VAL A 432 -12.03 -6.77 5.80
N CYS A 433 -12.33 -6.30 7.01
CA CYS A 433 -11.70 -5.11 7.57
C CYS A 433 -10.35 -5.41 8.24
N CYS A 434 -10.24 -6.52 8.97
CA CYS A 434 -9.05 -6.87 9.72
C CYS A 434 -8.20 -7.95 9.04
N GLY A 435 -8.81 -8.99 8.46
CA GLY A 435 -8.10 -10.15 7.90
C GLY A 435 -7.70 -10.00 6.43
N LEU A 436 -8.66 -9.71 5.54
CA LEU A 436 -8.45 -9.75 4.08
C LEU A 436 -7.24 -8.92 3.61
N PRO A 437 -7.04 -7.66 4.04
CA PRO A 437 -5.92 -6.86 3.56
C PRO A 437 -4.55 -7.47 3.88
N PHE A 438 -4.43 -8.09 5.05
CA PHE A 438 -3.20 -8.75 5.48
C PHE A 438 -2.95 -10.05 4.71
N ASN A 439 -4.02 -10.84 4.47
CA ASN A 439 -3.91 -12.07 3.70
C ASN A 439 -3.56 -11.81 2.22
N ILE A 440 -4.10 -10.75 1.59
CA ILE A 440 -3.71 -10.34 0.23
C ILE A 440 -2.20 -10.11 0.16
N MET A 441 -1.64 -9.31 1.07
CA MET A 441 -0.22 -9.03 1.11
C MET A 441 0.61 -10.29 1.41
N SER A 442 0.18 -11.13 2.37
CA SER A 442 0.90 -12.35 2.78
C SER A 442 1.02 -13.34 1.61
N TYR A 443 -0.08 -13.62 0.91
CA TYR A 443 -0.06 -14.54 -0.23
C TYR A 443 0.63 -13.96 -1.47
N ALA A 444 0.60 -12.64 -1.66
CA ALA A 444 1.41 -11.98 -2.68
C ALA A 444 2.90 -12.18 -2.39
N LEU A 445 3.33 -11.92 -1.15
CA LEU A 445 4.71 -12.11 -0.71
C LEU A 445 5.15 -13.57 -0.88
N LEU A 446 4.34 -14.52 -0.42
CA LEU A 446 4.60 -15.96 -0.61
C LEU A 446 4.77 -16.31 -2.11
N THR A 447 3.91 -15.76 -2.97
CA THR A 447 3.98 -16.00 -4.43
C THR A 447 5.29 -15.49 -5.01
N HIS A 448 5.74 -14.30 -4.63
CA HIS A 448 7.03 -13.75 -5.06
C HIS A 448 8.22 -14.57 -4.57
N MET A 449 8.20 -15.02 -3.31
CA MET A 449 9.27 -15.86 -2.74
C MET A 449 9.35 -17.21 -3.42
N VAL A 450 8.22 -17.87 -3.65
CA VAL A 450 8.16 -19.16 -4.38
C VAL A 450 8.61 -18.99 -5.84
N ALA A 451 8.17 -17.92 -6.51
CA ALA A 451 8.57 -17.61 -7.89
C ALA A 451 10.09 -17.43 -8.00
N GLN A 452 10.70 -16.65 -7.08
CA GLN A 452 12.16 -16.46 -7.05
C GLN A 452 12.89 -17.80 -6.84
N CYS A 453 12.45 -18.63 -5.89
CA CYS A 453 13.06 -19.93 -5.62
C CYS A 453 12.93 -20.91 -6.79
N ALA A 454 11.88 -20.78 -7.61
CA ALA A 454 11.63 -21.60 -8.79
C ALA A 454 12.17 -20.98 -10.10
N ASN A 455 12.85 -19.83 -10.06
CA ASN A 455 13.28 -19.05 -11.22
C ASN A 455 12.12 -18.73 -12.18
N MET A 456 11.05 -18.16 -11.63
CA MET A 456 9.87 -17.71 -12.38
C MET A 456 9.61 -16.23 -12.12
N ASP A 457 8.96 -15.54 -13.06
CA ASP A 457 8.34 -14.24 -12.81
C ASP A 457 6.98 -14.44 -12.12
N VAL A 458 6.36 -13.39 -11.61
CA VAL A 458 5.01 -13.44 -11.05
C VAL A 458 3.95 -13.07 -12.08
N ASP A 459 2.72 -13.56 -11.93
CA ASP A 459 1.59 -13.26 -12.80
C ASP A 459 0.41 -12.71 -11.98
N GLU A 460 -0.40 -13.58 -11.42
CA GLU A 460 -1.68 -13.21 -10.80
C GLU A 460 -1.84 -13.85 -9.41
N LEU A 461 -2.40 -13.08 -8.48
CA LEU A 461 -2.87 -13.58 -7.20
C LEU A 461 -4.39 -13.61 -7.20
N ILE A 462 -5.00 -14.74 -6.80
CA ILE A 462 -6.44 -14.94 -6.83
C ILE A 462 -6.95 -15.28 -5.43
N PHE A 463 -7.88 -14.49 -4.91
CA PHE A 463 -8.62 -14.75 -3.68
C PHE A 463 -9.91 -15.51 -3.98
N ASN A 464 -10.16 -16.59 -3.25
CA ASN A 464 -11.46 -17.25 -3.16
C ASN A 464 -11.92 -17.25 -1.70
N GLY A 465 -12.98 -16.52 -1.41
CA GLY A 465 -13.59 -16.44 -0.08
C GLY A 465 -14.89 -17.24 0.00
N GLY A 466 -15.02 -18.09 0.99
CA GLY A 466 -16.28 -18.75 1.38
C GLY A 466 -17.21 -17.76 2.08
N ASP A 467 -17.23 -17.73 3.41
CA ASP A 467 -17.96 -16.71 4.19
C ASP A 467 -17.09 -15.44 4.29
N VAL A 468 -17.43 -14.44 3.48
CA VAL A 468 -16.71 -13.14 3.43
C VAL A 468 -17.59 -12.12 4.14
N HIS A 469 -17.12 -11.57 5.26
CA HIS A 469 -17.97 -10.81 6.17
C HIS A 469 -17.33 -9.54 6.73
N ILE A 470 -18.21 -8.61 7.13
CA ILE A 470 -17.87 -7.43 7.94
C ILE A 470 -18.63 -7.49 9.27
N TYR A 471 -17.97 -7.16 10.37
CA TYR A 471 -18.65 -7.01 11.66
C TYR A 471 -19.49 -5.73 11.71
N GLU A 472 -20.65 -5.75 12.37
CA GLU A 472 -21.56 -4.59 12.44
C GLU A 472 -20.91 -3.35 13.06
N ASN A 473 -20.02 -3.51 14.05
CA ASN A 473 -19.27 -2.41 14.64
C ASN A 473 -18.24 -1.78 13.68
N HIS A 474 -17.84 -2.47 12.60
CA HIS A 474 -16.96 -1.95 11.56
C HIS A 474 -17.69 -1.17 10.46
N VAL A 475 -18.98 -1.45 10.24
CA VAL A 475 -19.77 -0.85 9.15
C VAL A 475 -19.77 0.68 9.22
N LYS A 476 -19.98 1.23 10.42
CA LYS A 476 -19.98 2.69 10.62
C LYS A 476 -18.59 3.28 10.33
N ILE A 477 -17.53 2.67 10.84
CA ILE A 477 -16.13 3.12 10.63
C ILE A 477 -15.79 3.12 9.14
N PHE A 478 -16.15 2.04 8.43
CA PHE A 478 -15.92 1.95 6.99
C PHE A 478 -16.65 3.05 6.22
N LYS A 479 -17.94 3.26 6.48
CA LYS A 479 -18.76 4.29 5.82
C LYS A 479 -18.30 5.71 6.11
N ASP A 480 -17.89 5.99 7.34
CA ASP A 480 -17.50 7.33 7.75
C ASP A 480 -16.08 7.72 7.30
N GLU A 481 -15.18 6.74 7.16
CA GLU A 481 -13.77 6.98 6.86
C GLU A 481 -13.30 6.32 5.55
N GLN A 482 -13.23 4.97 5.50
CA GLN A 482 -12.49 4.29 4.43
C GLN A 482 -13.17 4.40 3.07
N SER A 483 -14.50 4.31 3.02
CA SER A 483 -15.26 4.42 1.76
C SER A 483 -15.15 5.78 1.08
N LYS A 484 -14.79 6.83 1.84
CA LYS A 484 -14.60 8.20 1.33
C LYS A 484 -13.20 8.46 0.78
N ARG A 485 -12.28 7.50 0.96
CA ARG A 485 -10.88 7.64 0.51
C ARG A 485 -10.75 7.23 -0.95
N HIS A 486 -10.04 8.05 -1.71
CA HIS A 486 -9.88 7.80 -3.14
C HIS A 486 -8.98 6.59 -3.42
N PRO A 487 -9.47 5.52 -4.09
CA PRO A 487 -8.74 4.26 -4.24
C PRO A 487 -7.52 4.34 -5.17
N LYS A 488 -7.42 5.37 -6.00
CA LYS A 488 -6.32 5.55 -6.98
C LYS A 488 -5.36 6.69 -6.63
N LEU A 489 -5.44 7.24 -5.41
CA LEU A 489 -4.56 8.35 -5.02
C LEU A 489 -3.09 7.93 -5.01
N TYR A 490 -2.80 6.72 -4.54
CA TYR A 490 -1.44 6.20 -4.42
C TYR A 490 -1.21 4.99 -5.31
N ALA A 491 0.01 4.88 -5.85
CA ALA A 491 0.46 3.69 -6.56
C ALA A 491 0.71 2.52 -5.60
N LEU A 492 0.70 1.30 -6.12
CA LEU A 492 1.15 0.13 -5.37
C LEU A 492 2.65 0.23 -5.10
N PRO A 493 3.12 -0.25 -3.95
CA PRO A 493 4.54 -0.31 -3.64
C PRO A 493 5.26 -1.39 -4.44
N THR A 494 6.57 -1.26 -4.54
CA THR A 494 7.44 -2.26 -5.14
C THR A 494 7.98 -3.19 -4.06
N LEU A 495 7.88 -4.50 -4.30
CA LEU A 495 8.56 -5.51 -3.49
C LEU A 495 9.96 -5.78 -4.05
N LYS A 496 10.97 -5.72 -3.17
CA LYS A 496 12.32 -6.17 -3.46
C LYS A 496 12.73 -7.29 -2.52
N LEU A 497 13.09 -8.42 -3.10
CA LEU A 497 13.65 -9.57 -2.39
C LEU A 497 15.16 -9.63 -2.64
N ASN A 498 15.90 -10.11 -1.65
CA ASN A 498 17.33 -10.41 -1.83
C ASN A 498 17.50 -11.54 -2.85
N GLN A 499 18.00 -11.19 -4.03
CA GLN A 499 18.14 -12.10 -5.18
C GLN A 499 19.16 -13.23 -4.97
N GLN A 500 19.98 -13.15 -3.92
CA GLN A 500 20.92 -14.22 -3.56
C GLN A 500 20.22 -15.43 -2.91
N ILE A 501 19.04 -15.23 -2.33
CA ILE A 501 18.28 -16.30 -1.68
C ILE A 501 17.67 -17.21 -2.74
N LYS A 502 17.93 -18.53 -2.64
CA LYS A 502 17.42 -19.57 -3.54
C LYS A 502 16.62 -20.66 -2.83
N ASN A 503 16.70 -20.71 -1.50
CA ASN A 503 15.88 -21.59 -0.68
C ASN A 503 14.90 -20.73 0.14
N ILE A 504 13.64 -21.09 0.16
CA ILE A 504 12.59 -20.33 0.82
C ILE A 504 12.81 -20.23 2.33
N ASN A 505 13.44 -21.23 2.93
CA ASN A 505 13.77 -21.25 4.35
C ASN A 505 14.89 -20.29 4.76
N ASP A 506 15.66 -19.76 3.81
CA ASP A 506 16.79 -18.87 4.09
C ASP A 506 16.34 -17.39 4.19
N PHE A 507 15.14 -17.06 3.77
CA PHE A 507 14.63 -15.70 3.91
C PHE A 507 14.53 -15.27 5.36
N THR A 508 15.00 -14.04 5.59
CA THR A 508 14.85 -13.29 6.84
C THR A 508 14.06 -12.00 6.59
N TYR A 509 13.71 -11.28 7.64
CA TYR A 509 13.01 -10.00 7.52
C TYR A 509 13.81 -8.97 6.69
N ASP A 510 15.15 -8.95 6.85
CA ASP A 510 16.04 -8.00 6.19
C ASP A 510 16.18 -8.25 4.69
N ASP A 511 15.83 -9.44 4.21
CA ASP A 511 15.82 -9.82 2.79
C ASP A 511 14.59 -9.32 2.02
N ILE A 512 13.61 -8.72 2.72
CA ILE A 512 12.33 -8.33 2.18
C ILE A 512 12.14 -6.82 2.36
N LYS A 513 12.14 -6.07 1.26
CA LYS A 513 11.98 -4.61 1.27
C LYS A 513 10.74 -4.19 0.49
N ILE A 514 9.96 -3.31 1.08
CA ILE A 514 8.78 -2.69 0.44
C ILE A 514 9.11 -1.23 0.20
N GLU A 515 9.27 -0.85 -1.06
CA GLU A 515 9.66 0.49 -1.46
C GLU A 515 8.48 1.29 -2.00
N GLY A 516 8.45 2.59 -1.71
CA GLY A 516 7.46 3.51 -2.25
C GLY A 516 6.05 3.37 -1.67
N TYR A 517 5.85 2.63 -0.57
CA TYR A 517 4.52 2.51 0.04
C TYR A 517 4.03 3.85 0.57
N GLN A 518 2.95 4.34 -0.01
CA GLN A 518 2.20 5.51 0.43
C GLN A 518 0.74 5.11 0.64
N SER A 519 0.11 5.68 1.65
CA SER A 519 -1.29 5.38 1.99
C SER A 519 -1.94 6.52 2.76
N TYR A 520 -3.25 6.50 2.84
CA TYR A 520 -3.97 7.25 3.85
C TYR A 520 -3.56 6.79 5.28
N SER A 521 -3.97 7.56 6.28
CA SER A 521 -3.74 7.25 7.69
C SER A 521 -4.32 5.89 8.10
N LYS A 522 -3.81 5.35 9.21
CA LYS A 522 -4.35 4.14 9.85
C LYS A 522 -5.83 4.33 10.20
N ILE A 523 -6.63 3.29 10.01
CA ILE A 523 -7.99 3.15 10.55
C ILE A 523 -7.95 2.07 11.61
N ASN A 524 -8.49 2.36 12.78
CA ASN A 524 -8.59 1.39 13.85
C ASN A 524 -9.94 0.67 13.78
N TYR A 525 -9.92 -0.54 13.24
CA TYR A 525 -11.02 -1.48 13.37
C TYR A 525 -10.80 -2.31 14.64
N PRO A 526 -11.74 -2.34 15.61
CA PRO A 526 -11.62 -3.18 16.79
C PRO A 526 -11.59 -4.66 16.40
N LEU A 527 -10.69 -5.42 17.00
CA LEU A 527 -10.65 -6.87 16.79
C LEU A 527 -11.86 -7.53 17.48
N ASN A 528 -12.58 -8.38 16.76
CA ASN A 528 -13.67 -9.16 17.29
C ASN A 528 -13.16 -10.59 17.49
N VAL A 529 -12.71 -10.88 18.70
CA VAL A 529 -12.31 -12.23 19.14
C VAL A 529 -13.48 -12.83 19.90
N GLY A 530 -13.95 -14.00 19.46
CA GLY A 530 -14.94 -14.74 20.22
C GLY A 530 -14.32 -15.23 21.54
N LEU A 531 -14.76 -14.65 22.64
CA LEU A 531 -14.44 -15.09 23.99
C LEU A 531 -15.14 -16.42 24.30
#